data_a3c563278c80da11cbb7d4f25077f5f9
#
_entry.id   a3c563278c80da11cbb7d4f25077f5f9
#
_cell.length_a   1.000
_cell.length_b   1.000
_cell.length_c   1.000
_cell.angle_alpha   90.00
_cell.angle_beta   90.00
_cell.angle_gamma   90.00
#
_symmetry.space_group_name_H-M   'P 1'
#
loop_
_entity.id
_entity.type
_entity.pdbx_description
1 polymer ?
#
loop_
_entity_poly.entity_id
_entity_poly.type
_entity_poly.pdbx_seq_one_letter_code
_entity_poly.pdbx_strand_id
1 'polypeptide(L)' 'MTHTGKISKYWNQWYSIIEEDAPELLNEFIQDTAKRYGVSRSYIEKEFIT' A
#
# COMPACT_ATOMS: atom_id res chain seq x y z
N MET A 1 -5.67 -9.85 -16.10
CA MET A 1 -5.13 -10.16 -14.78
C MET A 1 -4.79 -8.91 -14.03
N THR A 2 -5.17 -8.85 -12.82
CA THR A 2 -5.01 -7.65 -12.02
C THR A 2 -3.77 -7.73 -11.14
N HIS A 3 -3.36 -6.57 -10.63
CA HIS A 3 -2.24 -6.50 -9.71
C HIS A 3 -2.69 -6.67 -8.26
N THR A 4 -3.99 -6.84 -8.07
CA THR A 4 -4.55 -6.87 -6.71
C THR A 4 -3.86 -7.88 -5.81
N GLY A 5 -3.64 -9.10 -6.32
CA GLY A 5 -3.00 -10.11 -5.52
C GLY A 5 -1.58 -9.75 -5.08
N LYS A 6 -0.80 -9.20 -6.01
CA LYS A 6 0.56 -8.79 -5.71
C LYS A 6 0.59 -7.61 -4.76
N ILE A 7 -0.28 -6.64 -5.00
CA ILE A 7 -0.36 -5.47 -4.14
C ILE A 7 -0.78 -5.86 -2.73
N SER A 8 -1.76 -6.74 -2.64
CA SER A 8 -2.25 -7.18 -1.34
C SER A 8 -1.15 -7.88 -0.54
N LYS A 9 -0.37 -8.72 -1.19
CA LYS A 9 0.73 -9.42 -0.54
C LYS A 9 1.79 -8.46 -0.05
N TYR A 10 2.17 -7.52 -0.92
CA TYR A 10 3.17 -6.50 -0.58
C TYR A 10 2.65 -5.63 0.55
N TRP A 11 1.39 -5.23 0.46
CA TRP A 11 0.76 -4.37 1.45
C TRP A 11 0.72 -5.03 2.82
N ASN A 12 0.24 -6.27 2.86
CA ASN A 12 0.10 -6.97 4.13
C ASN A 12 1.43 -7.24 4.78
N GLN A 13 2.46 -7.43 3.96
CA GLN A 13 3.79 -7.71 4.49
C GLN A 13 4.41 -6.49 5.16
N TRP A 14 4.20 -5.32 4.58
CA TRP A 14 4.89 -4.13 5.06
C TRP A 14 4.02 -3.16 5.85
N TYR A 15 2.73 -3.16 5.60
CA TYR A 15 1.85 -2.18 6.25
C TYR A 15 1.89 -2.29 7.77
N SER A 16 1.80 -3.50 8.30
CA SER A 16 1.80 -3.69 9.75
C SER A 16 3.10 -3.21 10.37
N ILE A 17 4.22 -3.50 9.71
CA ILE A 17 5.53 -3.09 10.21
C ILE A 17 5.63 -1.57 10.25
N ILE A 18 5.21 -0.93 9.18
CA ILE A 18 5.29 0.53 9.11
C ILE A 18 4.32 1.17 10.10
N GLU A 19 3.15 0.59 10.24
CA GLU A 19 2.16 1.14 11.16
C GLU A 19 2.66 1.12 12.59
N GLU A 20 3.35 0.06 12.98
CA GLU A 20 3.85 -0.06 14.34
C GLU A 20 5.14 0.70 14.59
N ASP A 21 6.07 0.60 13.65
CA ASP A 21 7.41 1.14 13.86
C ASP A 21 7.60 2.56 13.33
N ALA A 22 6.94 2.89 12.24
CA ALA A 22 7.15 4.20 11.62
C ALA A 22 5.86 4.70 10.98
N PRO A 23 4.84 4.97 11.80
CA PRO A 23 3.54 5.40 11.26
C PRO A 23 3.63 6.67 10.44
N GLU A 24 4.63 7.49 10.68
CA GLU A 24 4.80 8.72 9.91
C GLU A 24 5.16 8.43 8.45
N LEU A 25 5.59 7.20 8.15
CA LEU A 25 5.94 6.83 6.79
C LEU A 25 4.80 6.22 6.01
N LEU A 26 3.63 6.10 6.63
CA LEU A 26 2.49 5.49 5.95
C LEU A 26 2.13 6.23 4.66
N ASN A 27 2.19 7.55 4.70
CA ASN A 27 1.87 8.33 3.52
C ASN A 27 2.81 8.02 2.37
N GLU A 28 4.09 7.92 2.67
CA GLU A 28 5.08 7.59 1.66
C GLU A 28 4.91 6.16 1.17
N PHE A 29 4.53 5.27 2.08
CA PHE A 29 4.32 3.88 1.72
C PHE A 29 3.17 3.75 0.73
N ILE A 30 2.09 4.49 0.96
CA ILE A 30 0.96 4.47 0.05
C ILE A 30 1.38 4.98 -1.33
N GLN A 31 2.10 6.09 -1.37
CA GLN A 31 2.55 6.65 -2.62
C GLN A 31 3.51 5.72 -3.33
N ASP A 32 4.40 5.10 -2.59
CA ASP A 32 5.37 4.18 -3.17
C ASP A 32 4.67 2.97 -3.78
N THR A 33 3.68 2.44 -3.08
CA THR A 33 2.93 1.31 -3.59
C THR A 33 2.20 1.67 -4.87
N ALA A 34 1.56 2.82 -4.89
CA ALA A 34 0.85 3.28 -6.08
C ALA A 34 1.80 3.41 -7.26
N LYS A 35 2.97 3.97 -7.01
CA LYS A 35 3.96 4.18 -8.06
C LYS A 35 4.54 2.86 -8.53
N ARG A 36 4.81 1.97 -7.60
CA ARG A 36 5.40 0.67 -7.91
C ARG A 36 4.50 -0.17 -8.81
N TYR A 37 3.20 -0.10 -8.58
CA TYR A 37 2.25 -0.93 -9.33
C TYR A 37 1.46 -0.16 -10.37
N GLY A 38 1.75 1.12 -10.54
CA GLY A 38 1.10 1.89 -11.58
C GLY A 38 -0.38 2.12 -11.36
N VAL A 39 -0.79 2.22 -10.09
CA VAL A 39 -2.18 2.50 -9.75
C VAL A 39 -2.25 3.83 -9.02
N SER A 40 -3.46 4.35 -8.84
CA SER A 40 -3.62 5.62 -8.18
C SER A 40 -3.62 5.44 -6.67
N ARG A 41 -3.29 6.52 -5.96
CA ARG A 41 -3.35 6.51 -4.51
C ARG A 41 -4.77 6.24 -4.04
N SER A 42 -5.76 6.81 -4.73
CA SER A 42 -7.15 6.58 -4.38
C SER A 42 -7.51 5.11 -4.43
N TYR A 43 -6.97 4.42 -5.42
CA TYR A 43 -7.20 2.99 -5.55
C TYR A 43 -6.68 2.25 -4.32
N ILE A 44 -5.47 2.59 -3.89
CA ILE A 44 -4.87 1.94 -2.72
C ILE A 44 -5.73 2.19 -1.49
N GLU A 45 -6.14 3.42 -1.28
CA GLU A 45 -6.93 3.76 -0.10
C GLU A 45 -8.27 3.06 -0.12
N LYS A 46 -8.89 2.99 -1.27
CA LYS A 46 -10.19 2.38 -1.40
C LYS A 46 -10.14 0.87 -1.19
N GLU A 47 -9.14 0.23 -1.72
CA GLU A 47 -9.07 -1.23 -1.70
C GLU A 47 -8.45 -1.78 -0.42
N PHE A 48 -7.55 -1.06 0.20
CA PHE A 48 -6.77 -1.64 1.29
C PHE A 48 -6.89 -0.92 2.63
N ILE A 49 -7.38 0.31 2.66
CA ILE A 49 -7.39 1.08 3.89
C ILE A 49 -8.78 1.26 4.50
N THR A 50 -9.80 1.21 3.71
CA THR A 50 -11.17 1.43 4.22
C THR A 50 -11.54 0.52 5.36
#